data_11f657b258f20657486db43db7457a0a
#
_entry.id   11f657b258f20657486db43db7457a0a
#
_cell.length_a   1.000
_cell.length_b   1.000
_cell.length_c   1.000
_cell.angle_alpha   90.00
_cell.angle_beta   90.00
_cell.angle_gamma   90.00
#
_symmetry.space_group_name_H-M   'P 1'
#
loop_
_entity.id
_entity.type
_entity.pdbx_description
1 polymer ?
#
loop_
_entity_poly.entity_id
_entity_poly.type
_entity_poly.pdbx_seq_one_letter_code
_entity_poly.pdbx_strand_id
1 'polypeptide(L)'
;MSRNIPISFEFFPPKTDEGAQKILQVHQQLCTLNPSYFSVTYGAGGSTRERTLSTVDNIQQASSIAVAPHLSCIGDNKAEVSALLHRYKNQGIKHLVALRGDLPSGQVGLGEIPYARDLVEFVRHETGDH
;
A
#
# COMPACT_ATOMS: atom_id res chain seq x y z
N MET A 1 -8.74 1.29 -34.10
CA MET A 1 -9.10 1.59 -32.71
C MET A 1 -8.23 0.79 -31.75
N SER A 2 -7.52 1.47 -30.93
CA SER A 2 -6.71 0.79 -29.95
C SER A 2 -7.54 0.30 -28.79
N ARG A 3 -7.28 -0.90 -28.34
CA ARG A 3 -7.84 -1.40 -27.09
C ARG A 3 -7.01 -0.88 -25.95
N ASN A 4 -7.67 -0.26 -25.00
CA ASN A 4 -6.99 0.16 -23.78
C ASN A 4 -6.87 -1.03 -22.85
N ILE A 5 -5.66 -1.57 -22.77
CA ILE A 5 -5.36 -2.60 -21.79
C ILE A 5 -5.06 -1.88 -20.46
N PRO A 6 -5.79 -2.18 -19.38
CA PRO A 6 -5.48 -1.56 -18.11
C PRO A 6 -4.07 -1.94 -17.67
N ILE A 7 -3.28 -0.93 -17.29
CA ILE A 7 -1.94 -1.15 -16.76
C ILE A 7 -1.83 -0.47 -15.39
N SER A 8 -0.94 -1.00 -14.58
CA SER A 8 -0.61 -0.42 -13.29
C SER A 8 0.89 -0.55 -13.07
N PHE A 9 1.41 0.27 -12.18
CA PHE A 9 2.83 0.25 -11.83
C PHE A 9 2.97 0.09 -10.33
N GLU A 10 4.02 -0.58 -9.91
CA GLU A 10 4.28 -0.83 -8.51
C GLU A 10 5.62 -0.20 -8.13
N PHE A 11 5.65 0.49 -7.00
CA PHE A 11 6.85 1.08 -6.44
C PHE A 11 7.23 0.41 -5.15
N PHE A 12 8.54 0.32 -4.91
CA PHE A 12 9.07 -0.03 -3.60
C PHE A 12 9.35 1.26 -2.82
N PRO A 13 9.04 1.32 -1.52
CA PRO A 13 9.36 2.52 -0.74
C PRO A 13 10.86 2.81 -0.79
N PRO A 14 11.25 4.06 -1.06
CA PRO A 14 12.65 4.39 -1.13
C PRO A 14 13.29 4.39 0.25
N LYS A 15 14.60 4.14 0.29
CA LYS A 15 15.36 4.13 1.55
C LYS A 15 16.03 5.46 1.84
N THR A 16 16.06 6.35 0.86
CA THR A 16 16.75 7.65 0.97
C THR A 16 15.86 8.77 0.43
N ASP A 17 16.20 10.00 0.79
CA ASP A 17 15.49 11.17 0.26
C ASP A 17 15.70 11.32 -1.23
N GLU A 18 16.91 10.99 -1.73
CA GLU A 18 17.20 11.01 -3.15
C GLU A 18 16.32 10.00 -3.89
N GLY A 19 16.16 8.79 -3.33
CA GLY A 19 15.29 7.78 -3.88
C GLY A 19 13.84 8.22 -3.90
N ALA A 20 13.39 8.95 -2.89
CA ALA A 20 12.03 9.47 -2.83
C ALA A 20 11.78 10.48 -3.95
N GLN A 21 12.75 11.36 -4.21
CA GLN A 21 12.63 12.32 -5.31
C GLN A 21 12.66 11.63 -6.66
N LYS A 22 13.47 10.60 -6.81
CA LYS A 22 13.54 9.84 -8.04
C LYS A 22 12.21 9.14 -8.34
N ILE A 23 11.57 8.59 -7.31
CA ILE A 23 10.25 7.97 -7.47
C ILE A 23 9.23 8.99 -7.96
N LEU A 24 9.24 10.20 -7.44
CA LEU A 24 8.32 11.25 -7.89
C LEU A 24 8.56 11.61 -9.36
N GLN A 25 9.81 11.65 -9.80
CA GLN A 25 10.14 11.90 -11.20
C GLN A 25 9.64 10.78 -12.11
N VAL A 26 9.89 9.53 -11.70
CA VAL A 26 9.43 8.36 -12.47
C VAL A 26 7.91 8.32 -12.48
N HIS A 27 7.27 8.59 -11.37
CA HIS A 27 5.82 8.64 -11.27
C HIS A 27 5.24 9.64 -12.26
N GLN A 28 5.82 10.83 -12.34
CA GLN A 28 5.37 11.85 -13.26
C GLN A 28 5.46 11.37 -14.71
N GLN A 29 6.55 10.71 -15.06
CA GLN A 29 6.72 10.16 -16.41
C GLN A 29 5.71 9.04 -16.69
N LEU A 30 5.47 8.17 -15.74
CA LEU A 30 4.53 7.06 -15.90
C LEU A 30 3.08 7.53 -15.98
N CYS A 31 2.76 8.67 -15.39
CA CYS A 31 1.42 9.25 -15.50
C CYS A 31 1.03 9.53 -16.94
N THR A 32 2.00 9.79 -17.82
CA THR A 32 1.72 10.03 -19.24
C THR A 32 1.17 8.81 -19.96
N LEU A 33 1.38 7.62 -19.37
CA LEU A 33 0.86 6.36 -19.91
C LEU A 33 -0.57 6.07 -19.42
N ASN A 34 -1.10 6.95 -18.59
CA ASN A 34 -2.46 6.87 -18.07
C ASN A 34 -2.78 5.54 -17.40
N PRO A 35 -2.01 5.13 -16.38
CA PRO A 35 -2.26 3.86 -15.70
C PRO A 35 -3.56 3.91 -14.89
N SER A 36 -4.10 2.73 -14.59
CA SER A 36 -5.30 2.60 -13.79
C SER A 36 -5.03 2.96 -12.33
N TYR A 37 -3.87 2.58 -11.82
CA TYR A 37 -3.45 2.92 -10.46
C TYR A 37 -1.96 2.67 -10.30
N PHE A 38 -1.42 3.20 -9.21
CA PHE A 38 -0.08 2.87 -8.73
C PHE A 38 -0.22 2.10 -7.42
N SER A 39 0.66 1.14 -7.19
CA SER A 39 0.70 0.47 -5.89
C SER A 39 2.06 0.68 -5.25
N VAL A 40 2.10 0.62 -3.92
CA VAL A 40 3.32 0.78 -3.14
C VAL A 40 3.45 -0.41 -2.22
N THR A 41 4.58 -1.10 -2.29
CA THR A 41 4.79 -2.29 -1.48
C THR A 41 4.91 -1.94 0.00
N TYR A 42 4.66 -2.94 0.84
CA TYR A 42 4.67 -2.80 2.29
C TYR A 42 5.85 -3.59 2.84
N GLY A 43 6.75 -2.88 3.51
CA GLY A 43 7.90 -3.54 4.10
C GLY A 43 7.59 -4.17 5.45
N ALA A 44 8.37 -5.17 5.81
CA ALA A 44 8.31 -5.78 7.13
C ALA A 44 9.11 -4.90 8.11
N GLY A 45 8.49 -4.49 9.21
CA GLY A 45 9.15 -3.70 10.23
C GLY A 45 8.77 -2.22 10.21
N GLY A 46 8.98 -1.56 11.34
CA GLY A 46 8.46 -0.22 11.58
C GLY A 46 8.98 0.86 10.64
N SER A 47 10.29 0.83 10.33
CA SER A 47 10.88 1.87 9.49
C SER A 47 10.37 1.81 8.05
N THR A 48 10.13 0.62 7.53
CA THR A 48 9.61 0.46 6.17
C THR A 48 8.13 0.84 6.09
N ARG A 49 7.39 0.66 7.18
CA ARG A 49 5.98 1.07 7.23
C ARG A 49 5.85 2.57 7.04
N GLU A 50 6.65 3.36 7.74
CA GLU A 50 6.62 4.82 7.60
C GLU A 50 7.01 5.27 6.20
N ARG A 51 7.95 4.59 5.58
CA ARG A 51 8.35 4.90 4.22
C ARG A 51 7.24 4.60 3.22
N THR A 52 6.51 3.50 3.41
CA THR A 52 5.33 3.20 2.59
C THR A 52 4.29 4.30 2.72
N LEU A 53 3.99 4.72 3.94
CA LEU A 53 3.02 5.78 4.19
C LEU A 53 3.42 7.10 3.55
N SER A 54 4.69 7.48 3.67
CA SER A 54 5.20 8.70 3.06
C SER A 54 5.15 8.64 1.54
N THR A 55 5.51 7.50 0.97
CA THR A 55 5.50 7.32 -0.49
C THR A 55 4.08 7.40 -1.03
N VAL A 56 3.14 6.74 -0.38
CA VAL A 56 1.73 6.79 -0.76
C VAL A 56 1.22 8.23 -0.75
N ASP A 57 1.51 8.95 0.33
CA ASP A 57 1.07 10.33 0.47
C ASP A 57 1.67 11.22 -0.63
N ASN A 58 2.96 11.10 -0.87
CA ASN A 58 3.65 11.91 -1.88
C ASN A 58 3.10 11.64 -3.28
N ILE A 59 2.88 10.37 -3.63
CA ILE A 59 2.34 10.02 -4.94
C ILE A 59 0.90 10.48 -5.08
N GLN A 60 0.11 10.32 -4.03
CA GLN A 60 -1.30 10.72 -4.06
C GLN A 60 -1.46 12.22 -4.30
N GLN A 61 -0.59 13.02 -3.71
CA GLN A 61 -0.63 14.47 -3.89
C GLN A 61 -0.13 14.91 -5.26
N ALA A 62 0.69 14.09 -5.91
CA ALA A 62 1.32 14.46 -7.17
C ALA A 62 0.42 14.24 -8.40
N SER A 63 -0.63 13.45 -8.29
CA SER A 63 -1.56 13.23 -9.41
C SER A 63 -2.93 12.83 -8.91
N SER A 64 -3.90 12.78 -9.84
CA SER A 64 -5.25 12.30 -9.55
C SER A 64 -5.41 10.80 -9.73
N ILE A 65 -4.35 10.11 -10.16
CA ILE A 65 -4.41 8.67 -10.39
C ILE A 65 -4.41 7.95 -9.04
N ALA A 66 -5.25 6.93 -8.91
CA ALA A 66 -5.41 6.19 -7.66
C ALA A 66 -4.11 5.56 -7.19
N VAL A 67 -3.88 5.54 -5.89
CA VAL A 67 -2.74 4.88 -5.27
C VAL A 67 -3.28 3.80 -4.35
N ALA A 68 -2.77 2.58 -4.50
CA ALA A 68 -3.18 1.42 -3.71
C ALA A 68 -1.99 0.93 -2.88
N PRO A 69 -1.91 1.28 -1.61
CA PRO A 69 -0.85 0.73 -0.77
C PRO A 69 -1.07 -0.75 -0.54
N HIS A 70 0.02 -1.50 -0.49
CA HIS A 70 -0.02 -2.89 -0.05
C HIS A 70 -0.22 -2.90 1.46
N LEU A 71 -1.01 -3.82 1.94
CA LEU A 71 -1.24 -4.01 3.37
C LEU A 71 -1.02 -5.48 3.69
N SER A 72 -0.02 -5.75 4.50
CA SER A 72 0.31 -7.08 4.96
C SER A 72 -0.21 -7.27 6.37
N CYS A 73 -0.73 -8.44 6.66
CA CYS A 73 -1.35 -8.72 7.95
C CYS A 73 -0.52 -9.63 8.84
N ILE A 74 0.49 -10.30 8.30
CA ILE A 74 1.21 -11.29 9.07
C ILE A 74 2.04 -10.63 10.18
N GLY A 75 1.92 -11.17 11.39
CA GLY A 75 2.65 -10.67 12.55
C GLY A 75 2.05 -9.44 13.20
N ASP A 76 1.07 -8.80 12.59
CA ASP A 76 0.43 -7.61 13.14
C ASP A 76 -0.81 -7.97 13.95
N ASN A 77 -1.16 -7.13 14.92
CA ASN A 77 -2.41 -7.29 15.65
C ASN A 77 -3.50 -6.41 15.02
N LYS A 78 -4.75 -6.68 15.41
CA LYS A 78 -5.90 -5.97 14.85
C LYS A 78 -5.87 -4.48 15.12
N ALA A 79 -5.37 -4.07 16.28
CA ALA A 79 -5.29 -2.65 16.65
C ALA A 79 -4.34 -1.89 15.73
N GLU A 80 -3.21 -2.48 15.39
CA GLU A 80 -2.24 -1.87 14.49
C GLU A 80 -2.81 -1.74 13.07
N VAL A 81 -3.45 -2.78 12.58
CA VAL A 81 -4.07 -2.77 11.25
C VAL A 81 -5.22 -1.76 11.21
N SER A 82 -6.03 -1.72 12.25
CA SER A 82 -7.14 -0.76 12.35
C SER A 82 -6.64 0.68 12.31
N ALA A 83 -5.59 1.00 13.06
CA ALA A 83 -5.00 2.34 13.06
C ALA A 83 -4.50 2.74 11.68
N LEU A 84 -3.85 1.81 10.97
CA LEU A 84 -3.35 2.06 9.64
C LEU A 84 -4.47 2.28 8.64
N LEU A 85 -5.54 1.50 8.74
CA LEU A 85 -6.72 1.66 7.88
C LEU A 85 -7.38 3.02 8.07
N HIS A 86 -7.51 3.47 9.31
CA HIS A 86 -8.06 4.79 9.60
C HIS A 86 -7.19 5.90 9.04
N ARG A 87 -5.88 5.74 9.12
CA ARG A 87 -4.94 6.71 8.54
C ARG A 87 -5.10 6.79 7.03
N TYR A 88 -5.18 5.66 6.34
CA TYR A 88 -5.39 5.64 4.90
C TYR A 88 -6.74 6.22 4.51
N LYS A 89 -7.77 5.90 5.27
CA LYS A 89 -9.11 6.45 5.02
C LYS A 89 -9.10 7.98 5.13
N ASN A 90 -8.44 8.51 6.14
CA ASN A 90 -8.32 9.96 6.33
C ASN A 90 -7.50 10.63 5.23
N GLN A 91 -6.60 9.91 4.60
CA GLN A 91 -5.83 10.40 3.45
C GLN A 91 -6.60 10.31 2.13
N GLY A 92 -7.80 9.75 2.13
CA GLY A 92 -8.58 9.58 0.92
C GLY A 92 -8.22 8.36 0.09
N ILE A 93 -7.49 7.42 0.64
CA ILE A 93 -7.16 6.17 -0.03
C ILE A 93 -8.42 5.30 -0.13
N LYS A 94 -8.70 4.78 -1.32
CA LYS A 94 -9.89 3.98 -1.59
C LYS A 94 -9.59 2.56 -2.03
N HIS A 95 -8.33 2.25 -2.30
CA HIS A 95 -7.93 0.94 -2.80
C HIS A 95 -6.74 0.43 -2.01
N LEU A 96 -6.73 -0.87 -1.74
CA LEU A 96 -5.64 -1.54 -1.04
C LEU A 96 -5.29 -2.81 -1.78
N VAL A 97 -4.03 -3.20 -1.72
CA VAL A 97 -3.60 -4.54 -2.12
C VAL A 97 -3.41 -5.33 -0.83
N ALA A 98 -4.36 -6.20 -0.54
CA ALA A 98 -4.34 -7.00 0.70
C ALA A 98 -3.55 -8.28 0.47
N LEU A 99 -2.55 -8.53 1.31
CA LEU A 99 -1.74 -9.73 1.23
C LEU A 99 -1.33 -10.20 2.61
N ARG A 100 -0.96 -11.48 2.69
CA ARG A 100 -0.52 -12.05 3.96
C ARG A 100 0.86 -11.54 4.35
N GLY A 101 1.77 -11.52 3.40
CA GLY A 101 3.19 -11.28 3.65
C GLY A 101 3.92 -12.55 4.08
N ASP A 102 5.22 -12.42 4.27
CA ASP A 102 6.07 -13.51 4.72
C ASP A 102 6.39 -13.36 6.19
N LEU A 103 6.50 -14.48 6.91
CA LEU A 103 6.92 -14.45 8.30
C LEU A 103 8.39 -14.02 8.37
N PRO A 104 8.72 -13.03 9.23
CA PRO A 104 10.11 -12.69 9.45
C PRO A 104 10.86 -13.89 10.02
N SER A 105 12.15 -13.99 9.71
CA SER A 105 13.00 -15.05 10.21
C SER A 105 12.99 -15.08 11.75
N GLY A 106 12.74 -16.24 12.32
CA GLY A 106 12.70 -16.43 13.76
C GLY A 106 11.39 -16.10 14.44
N GLN A 107 10.42 -15.57 13.71
CA GLN A 107 9.11 -15.28 14.28
C GLN A 107 8.24 -16.53 14.29
N VAL A 108 7.56 -16.76 15.41
CA VAL A 108 6.63 -17.88 15.58
C VAL A 108 5.21 -17.34 15.67
N GLY A 109 4.30 -17.93 14.89
CA GLY A 109 2.90 -17.55 14.87
C GLY A 109 2.59 -16.54 13.79
N LEU A 110 1.33 -16.52 13.37
CA LEU A 110 0.85 -15.74 12.24
C LEU A 110 0.21 -14.40 12.64
N GLY A 111 0.12 -14.13 13.96
CA GLY A 111 -0.57 -12.95 14.45
C GLY A 111 -2.08 -13.15 14.50
N GLU A 112 -2.82 -12.06 14.73
CA GLU A 112 -4.27 -12.11 14.90
C GLU A 112 -5.03 -12.20 13.56
N ILE A 113 -4.40 -11.78 12.47
CA ILE A 113 -4.98 -11.85 11.13
C ILE A 113 -4.04 -12.70 10.27
N PRO A 114 -4.22 -14.03 10.26
CA PRO A 114 -3.21 -14.92 9.68
C PRO A 114 -3.19 -14.99 8.15
N TYR A 115 -4.27 -14.67 7.47
CA TYR A 115 -4.37 -14.83 6.02
C TYR A 115 -4.96 -13.60 5.36
N ALA A 116 -4.63 -13.41 4.07
CA ALA A 116 -5.16 -12.27 3.30
C ALA A 116 -6.68 -12.24 3.27
N ARG A 117 -7.31 -13.40 3.21
CA ARG A 117 -8.78 -13.51 3.29
C ARG A 117 -9.32 -12.89 4.57
N ASP A 118 -8.68 -13.17 5.69
CA ASP A 118 -9.07 -12.64 6.99
C ASP A 118 -8.85 -11.12 7.03
N LEU A 119 -7.80 -10.65 6.37
CA LEU A 119 -7.52 -9.23 6.27
C LEU A 119 -8.61 -8.50 5.48
N VAL A 120 -9.06 -9.06 4.36
CA VAL A 120 -10.14 -8.47 3.57
C VAL A 120 -11.42 -8.34 4.40
N GLU A 121 -11.77 -9.39 5.13
CA GLU A 121 -12.94 -9.36 6.02
C GLU A 121 -12.79 -8.29 7.09
N PHE A 122 -11.61 -8.20 7.69
CA PHE A 122 -11.33 -7.21 8.74
C PHE A 122 -11.43 -5.79 8.20
N VAL A 123 -10.85 -5.54 7.01
CA VAL A 123 -10.91 -4.22 6.37
C VAL A 123 -12.36 -3.81 6.13
N ARG A 124 -13.18 -4.69 5.60
CA ARG A 124 -14.59 -4.39 5.35
C ARG A 124 -15.35 -4.10 6.63
N HIS A 125 -15.07 -4.85 7.68
CA HIS A 125 -15.70 -4.65 8.99
C HIS A 125 -15.31 -3.30 9.58
N GLU A 126 -14.03 -2.96 9.54
CA GLU A 126 -13.51 -1.73 10.15
C GLU A 126 -13.90 -0.47 9.39
N THR A 127 -13.96 -0.54 8.08
CA THR A 127 -14.23 0.64 7.27
C THR A 127 -15.70 0.77 6.88
N GLY A 128 -16.49 -0.26 7.08
CA GLY A 128 -17.87 -0.30 6.62
C GLY A 128 -17.97 -0.30 5.11
N ASP A 129 -16.87 -0.55 4.44
CA ASP A 129 -16.77 -0.48 3.00
C ASP A 129 -16.76 -1.88 2.39
N HIS A 130 -16.92 -1.92 1.14
CA HIS A 130 -17.30 -3.16 0.48
C HIS A 130 -16.41 -3.56 -0.66
#